data_439715514938206ec8b9ca4e03dcf399
#
_entry.id   439715514938206ec8b9ca4e03dcf399
#
_cell.length_a   1.000
_cell.length_b   1.000
_cell.length_c   1.000
_cell.angle_alpha   90.00
_cell.angle_beta   90.00
_cell.angle_gamma   90.00
#
_symmetry.space_group_name_H-M   'P 1'
#
loop_
_entity.id
_entity.type
_entity.pdbx_description
1 polymer ?
#
loop_
_entity_poly.entity_id
_entity_poly.type
_entity_poly.pdbx_seq_one_letter_code
_entity_poly.pdbx_strand_id
1 'polypeptide(L)'
;MSTADLVPPPRRYELVLPPGWVRIPLREGMNEALEKVLFSHMAEVPEGIPRDDAMRFRLEMRRQLEKQARAARRNGGLDLYLPVLPRGGIFLMASFIVAELPIGQGHAVPPQAVLAQLAEENVPGGTATTIDVAGATALRRAYCSALGEEELPTRRVDYVIPVADDPGRWISINFSTPGDGDIDSEFTDVLVELFDAVVGTFKWSYE
;
A
#
# COMPACT_ATOMS: atom_id res chain seq x y z
N MET A 1 -30.23 -31.48 -8.10
CA MET A 1 -28.92 -30.86 -7.95
C MET A 1 -29.19 -29.37 -7.81
N SER A 2 -29.08 -28.87 -6.59
CA SER A 2 -29.33 -27.44 -6.29
C SER A 2 -28.18 -26.62 -6.90
N THR A 3 -28.50 -25.69 -7.80
CA THR A 3 -27.59 -24.65 -8.21
C THR A 3 -27.36 -23.78 -6.95
N ALA A 4 -26.27 -24.08 -6.24
CA ALA A 4 -25.81 -23.14 -5.22
C ALA A 4 -25.69 -21.78 -5.92
N ASP A 5 -26.37 -20.76 -5.40
CA ASP A 5 -26.22 -19.38 -5.84
C ASP A 5 -24.74 -19.04 -5.71
N LEU A 6 -24.02 -19.06 -6.85
CA LEU A 6 -22.63 -18.66 -6.91
C LEU A 6 -22.61 -17.16 -6.61
N VAL A 7 -22.17 -16.82 -5.42
CA VAL A 7 -21.91 -15.41 -5.06
C VAL A 7 -20.85 -14.90 -6.05
N PRO A 8 -21.11 -13.84 -6.81
CA PRO A 8 -20.12 -13.31 -7.73
C PRO A 8 -18.88 -12.85 -6.96
N PRO A 9 -17.67 -12.97 -7.53
CA PRO A 9 -16.46 -12.52 -6.87
C PRO A 9 -16.51 -11.00 -6.60
N PRO A 10 -15.87 -10.54 -5.52
CA PRO A 10 -15.87 -9.13 -5.17
C PRO A 10 -15.18 -8.29 -6.25
N ARG A 11 -15.74 -7.12 -6.53
CA ARG A 11 -15.22 -6.19 -7.54
C ARG A 11 -14.33 -5.11 -6.93
N ARG A 12 -14.51 -4.80 -5.67
CA ARG A 12 -13.83 -3.74 -4.95
C ARG A 12 -13.42 -4.20 -3.55
N TYR A 13 -12.66 -3.38 -2.89
CA TYR A 13 -12.31 -3.51 -1.49
C TYR A 13 -12.50 -2.16 -0.79
N GLU A 14 -12.61 -2.21 0.52
CA GLU A 14 -12.73 -1.06 1.40
C GLU A 14 -11.69 -1.14 2.51
N LEU A 15 -11.15 0.02 2.90
CA LEU A 15 -10.22 0.21 4.02
C LEU A 15 -10.64 1.45 4.80
N VAL A 16 -10.58 1.37 6.12
CA VAL A 16 -10.75 2.55 6.98
C VAL A 16 -9.39 3.22 7.13
N LEU A 17 -9.26 4.42 6.59
CA LEU A 17 -8.00 5.18 6.63
C LEU A 17 -7.92 6.03 7.89
N PRO A 18 -6.72 6.20 8.46
CA PRO A 18 -6.51 7.19 9.51
C PRO A 18 -6.79 8.60 8.98
N PRO A 19 -7.25 9.53 9.82
CA PRO A 19 -7.42 10.93 9.41
C PRO A 19 -6.14 11.51 8.82
N GLY A 20 -6.27 12.26 7.73
CA GLY A 20 -5.14 12.86 7.03
C GLY A 20 -4.49 11.98 5.97
N TRP A 21 -4.97 10.76 5.78
CA TRP A 21 -4.58 9.90 4.66
C TRP A 21 -5.50 10.11 3.46
N VAL A 22 -4.94 10.00 2.26
CA VAL A 22 -5.68 10.11 0.99
C VAL A 22 -5.42 8.90 0.12
N ARG A 23 -6.44 8.55 -0.67
CA ARG A 23 -6.38 7.54 -1.73
C ARG A 23 -6.12 8.21 -3.07
N ILE A 24 -5.14 7.71 -3.81
CA ILE A 24 -4.84 8.09 -5.19
C ILE A 24 -5.09 6.86 -6.05
N PRO A 25 -6.17 6.84 -6.88
CA PRO A 25 -6.42 5.74 -7.79
C PRO A 25 -5.32 5.71 -8.86
N LEU A 26 -4.77 4.52 -9.15
CA LEU A 26 -3.66 4.37 -10.09
C LEU A 26 -4.13 4.05 -11.53
N ARG A 27 -5.36 3.60 -11.70
CA ARG A 27 -5.93 3.24 -13.02
C ARG A 27 -6.61 4.41 -13.69
N GLU A 28 -7.74 4.86 -13.15
CA GLU A 28 -8.53 5.99 -13.67
C GLU A 28 -8.51 7.16 -12.69
N GLY A 29 -8.45 8.40 -13.19
CA GLY A 29 -8.46 9.60 -12.34
C GLY A 29 -7.14 9.89 -11.60
N MET A 30 -6.04 9.18 -11.90
CA MET A 30 -4.75 9.34 -11.23
C MET A 30 -4.24 10.78 -11.25
N ASN A 31 -4.24 11.42 -12.42
CA ASN A 31 -3.69 12.79 -12.56
C ASN A 31 -4.51 13.82 -11.79
N GLU A 32 -5.83 13.70 -11.82
CA GLU A 32 -6.76 14.58 -11.09
C GLU A 32 -6.60 14.41 -9.57
N ALA A 33 -6.45 13.17 -9.09
CA ALA A 33 -6.21 12.88 -7.69
C ALA A 33 -4.85 13.43 -7.22
N LEU A 34 -3.80 13.28 -8.01
CA LEU A 34 -2.48 13.85 -7.73
C LEU A 34 -2.52 15.37 -7.68
N GLU A 35 -3.19 16.02 -8.63
CA GLU A 35 -3.37 17.48 -8.62
C GLU A 35 -4.12 17.93 -7.37
N LYS A 36 -5.22 17.28 -7.03
CA LYS A 36 -5.99 17.59 -5.82
C LYS A 36 -5.13 17.49 -4.57
N VAL A 37 -4.33 16.43 -4.41
CA VAL A 37 -3.42 16.24 -3.28
C VAL A 37 -2.39 17.37 -3.19
N LEU A 38 -1.73 17.67 -4.30
CA LEU A 38 -0.68 18.70 -4.35
C LEU A 38 -1.22 20.13 -4.12
N PHE A 39 -2.42 20.44 -4.65
CA PHE A 39 -3.00 21.77 -4.51
C PHE A 39 -3.75 21.97 -3.20
N SER A 40 -4.39 20.94 -2.64
CA SER A 40 -5.18 21.08 -1.40
C SER A 40 -4.31 21.07 -0.14
N HIS A 41 -3.21 20.30 -0.14
CA HIS A 41 -2.43 20.04 1.07
C HIS A 41 -1.05 20.69 1.06
N MET A 42 -0.57 21.16 -0.12
CA MET A 42 0.69 21.90 -0.27
C MET A 42 0.43 23.35 -0.70
N ALA A 43 -0.80 23.86 -0.49
CA ALA A 43 -1.17 25.23 -0.87
C ALA A 43 -0.44 26.29 -0.06
N GLU A 44 -0.17 26.01 1.22
CA GLU A 44 0.54 26.93 2.09
C GLU A 44 2.05 26.78 1.92
N VAL A 45 2.66 27.84 1.42
CA VAL A 45 4.12 27.96 1.40
C VAL A 45 4.55 28.40 2.80
N PRO A 46 5.46 27.68 3.47
CA PRO A 46 5.97 28.14 4.77
C PRO A 46 6.51 29.56 4.67
N GLU A 47 6.27 30.37 5.71
CA GLU A 47 6.80 31.73 5.79
C GLU A 47 8.33 31.72 5.63
N GLY A 48 8.84 32.57 4.74
CA GLY A 48 10.29 32.68 4.49
C GLY A 48 10.82 31.93 3.29
N ILE A 49 10.02 31.08 2.62
CA ILE A 49 10.44 30.45 1.36
C ILE A 49 10.03 31.30 0.16
N PRO A 50 10.98 31.66 -0.75
CA PRO A 50 10.64 32.36 -1.99
C PRO A 50 9.62 31.57 -2.82
N ARG A 51 8.64 32.27 -3.40
CA ARG A 51 7.57 31.64 -4.19
C ARG A 51 8.09 30.76 -5.33
N ASP A 52 9.19 31.18 -5.97
CA ASP A 52 9.79 30.43 -7.07
C ASP A 52 10.40 29.10 -6.62
N ASP A 53 11.02 29.09 -5.43
CA ASP A 53 11.58 27.86 -4.85
C ASP A 53 10.48 26.91 -4.41
N ALA A 54 9.42 27.42 -3.81
CA ALA A 54 8.24 26.63 -3.47
C ALA A 54 7.58 26.03 -4.70
N MET A 55 7.46 26.80 -5.80
CA MET A 55 6.92 26.31 -7.06
C MET A 55 7.81 25.22 -7.67
N ARG A 56 9.12 25.41 -7.67
CA ARG A 56 10.10 24.43 -8.15
C ARG A 56 10.01 23.13 -7.37
N PHE A 57 9.93 23.22 -6.04
CA PHE A 57 9.77 22.07 -5.15
C PHE A 57 8.47 21.31 -5.45
N ARG A 58 7.34 22.03 -5.60
CA ARG A 58 6.05 21.40 -5.95
C ARG A 58 6.09 20.67 -7.30
N LEU A 59 6.72 21.26 -8.30
CA LEU A 59 6.86 20.64 -9.62
C LEU A 59 7.72 19.37 -9.54
N GLU A 60 8.79 19.39 -8.75
CA GLU A 60 9.63 18.21 -8.56
C GLU A 60 8.90 17.11 -7.80
N MET A 61 8.22 17.45 -6.70
CA MET A 61 7.35 16.51 -5.96
C MET A 61 6.30 15.89 -6.86
N ARG A 62 5.64 16.70 -7.71
CA ARG A 62 4.67 16.21 -8.69
C ARG A 62 5.29 15.18 -9.63
N ARG A 63 6.45 15.50 -10.22
CA ARG A 63 7.16 14.59 -11.14
C ARG A 63 7.52 13.27 -10.47
N GLN A 64 8.01 13.32 -9.24
CA GLN A 64 8.37 12.12 -8.48
C GLN A 64 7.15 11.26 -8.16
N LEU A 65 6.07 11.85 -7.65
CA LEU A 65 4.82 11.14 -7.38
C LEU A 65 4.21 10.54 -8.65
N GLU A 66 4.17 11.28 -9.76
CA GLU A 66 3.71 10.76 -11.05
C GLU A 66 4.56 9.59 -11.54
N LYS A 67 5.89 9.67 -11.41
CA LYS A 67 6.81 8.59 -11.79
C LYS A 67 6.54 7.33 -10.97
N GLN A 68 6.42 7.47 -9.66
CA GLN A 68 6.14 6.36 -8.74
C GLN A 68 4.75 5.76 -8.99
N ALA A 69 3.72 6.59 -9.14
CA ALA A 69 2.36 6.15 -9.44
C ALA A 69 2.26 5.38 -10.77
N ARG A 70 2.94 5.87 -11.82
CA ARG A 70 3.02 5.16 -13.10
C ARG A 70 3.78 3.84 -13.01
N ALA A 71 4.84 3.77 -12.19
CA ALA A 71 5.57 2.53 -11.94
C ALA A 71 4.70 1.52 -11.19
N ALA A 72 4.02 1.94 -10.13
CA ALA A 72 3.08 1.12 -9.39
C ALA A 72 1.94 0.59 -10.28
N ARG A 73 1.35 1.46 -11.12
CA ARG A 73 0.31 1.05 -12.10
C ARG A 73 0.80 -0.05 -13.04
N ARG A 74 2.02 0.06 -13.58
CA ARG A 74 2.59 -0.98 -14.48
C ARG A 74 2.77 -2.33 -13.78
N ASN A 75 2.95 -2.31 -12.46
CA ASN A 75 3.11 -3.49 -11.62
C ASN A 75 1.79 -3.97 -10.98
N GLY A 76 0.64 -3.68 -11.61
CA GLY A 76 -0.66 -4.13 -11.12
C GLY A 76 -1.30 -3.25 -10.06
N GLY A 77 -0.70 -2.09 -9.72
CA GLY A 77 -1.22 -1.16 -8.71
C GLY A 77 -2.64 -0.68 -9.03
N LEU A 78 -3.49 -0.76 -8.01
CA LEU A 78 -4.87 -0.27 -8.01
C LEU A 78 -4.95 1.11 -7.40
N ASP A 79 -4.39 1.25 -6.21
CA ASP A 79 -4.46 2.46 -5.40
C ASP A 79 -3.15 2.69 -4.63
N LEU A 80 -2.79 3.96 -4.49
CA LEU A 80 -1.71 4.44 -3.63
C LEU A 80 -2.32 5.27 -2.50
N TYR A 81 -1.85 5.03 -1.29
CA TYR A 81 -2.31 5.73 -0.08
C TYR A 81 -1.14 6.47 0.57
N LEU A 82 -1.36 7.76 0.88
CA LEU A 82 -0.35 8.66 1.45
C LEU A 82 -0.95 9.47 2.59
N PRO A 83 -0.21 9.71 3.69
CA PRO A 83 -0.55 10.75 4.65
C PRO A 83 -0.22 12.11 4.03
N VAL A 84 -1.17 13.04 4.07
CA VAL A 84 -1.02 14.39 3.48
C VAL A 84 -1.14 15.51 4.50
N LEU A 85 -1.57 15.19 5.72
CA LEU A 85 -1.66 16.13 6.83
C LEU A 85 -0.71 15.73 7.95
N PRO A 86 -0.01 16.71 8.56
CA PRO A 86 0.82 16.44 9.72
C PRO A 86 -0.05 15.98 10.90
N ARG A 87 0.47 15.06 11.69
CA ARG A 87 -0.11 14.66 12.96
C ARG A 87 0.76 15.15 14.11
N GLY A 88 0.19 15.96 15.02
CA GLY A 88 0.97 16.55 16.09
C GLY A 88 2.16 17.39 15.61
N GLY A 89 2.08 18.00 14.42
CA GLY A 89 3.18 18.75 13.80
C GLY A 89 4.23 17.89 13.07
N ILE A 90 4.06 16.57 13.01
CA ILE A 90 4.99 15.64 12.36
C ILE A 90 4.38 15.15 11.04
N PHE A 91 5.12 15.26 9.93
CA PHE A 91 4.78 14.62 8.67
C PHE A 91 5.20 13.15 8.71
N LEU A 92 4.23 12.25 8.51
CA LEU A 92 4.50 10.82 8.43
C LEU A 92 5.10 10.47 7.07
N MET A 93 6.31 9.94 7.06
CA MET A 93 6.94 9.42 5.84
C MET A 93 6.55 7.95 5.65
N ALA A 94 5.33 7.71 5.20
CA ALA A 94 4.81 6.38 5.01
C ALA A 94 3.92 6.33 3.77
N SER A 95 3.80 5.16 3.16
CA SER A 95 2.86 4.93 2.07
C SER A 95 2.48 3.45 2.01
N PHE A 96 1.34 3.15 1.41
CA PHE A 96 1.06 1.80 0.98
C PHE A 96 0.36 1.75 -0.37
N ILE A 97 0.56 0.65 -1.08
CA ILE A 97 0.00 0.40 -2.40
C ILE A 97 -0.85 -0.86 -2.31
N VAL A 98 -2.06 -0.80 -2.84
CA VAL A 98 -2.86 -1.99 -3.12
C VAL A 98 -2.66 -2.35 -4.58
N ALA A 99 -2.33 -3.62 -4.85
CA ALA A 99 -2.08 -4.10 -6.21
C ALA A 99 -2.70 -5.48 -6.44
N GLU A 100 -3.06 -5.78 -7.68
CA GLU A 100 -3.36 -7.14 -8.12
C GLU A 100 -2.05 -7.88 -8.42
N LEU A 101 -1.94 -9.11 -7.91
CA LEU A 101 -0.81 -9.98 -8.19
C LEU A 101 -1.20 -11.00 -9.27
N PRO A 102 -0.37 -11.18 -10.31
CA PRO A 102 -0.61 -12.16 -11.37
C PRO A 102 -0.17 -13.58 -10.94
N ILE A 103 -0.70 -14.08 -9.80
CA ILE A 103 -0.35 -15.40 -9.27
C ILE A 103 -1.30 -16.43 -9.88
N GLY A 104 -0.75 -17.53 -10.38
CA GLY A 104 -1.55 -18.70 -10.77
C GLY A 104 -2.42 -18.53 -12.02
N GLN A 105 -2.11 -17.57 -12.91
CA GLN A 105 -2.85 -17.42 -14.17
C GLN A 105 -2.80 -18.74 -14.98
N GLY A 106 -3.93 -19.45 -15.02
CA GLY A 106 -4.13 -20.64 -15.84
C GLY A 106 -4.18 -21.99 -15.09
N HIS A 107 -3.90 -22.05 -13.81
CA HIS A 107 -4.01 -23.28 -13.01
C HIS A 107 -4.66 -22.98 -11.66
N ALA A 108 -5.67 -23.73 -11.28
CA ALA A 108 -6.29 -23.66 -9.96
C ALA A 108 -5.36 -24.29 -8.91
N VAL A 109 -4.38 -23.50 -8.43
CA VAL A 109 -3.53 -23.91 -7.30
C VAL A 109 -4.28 -23.54 -6.02
N PRO A 110 -4.38 -24.45 -5.04
CA PRO A 110 -5.01 -24.13 -3.76
C PRO A 110 -4.33 -22.92 -3.09
N PRO A 111 -5.08 -21.94 -2.57
CA PRO A 111 -4.52 -20.74 -1.95
C PRO A 111 -3.46 -21.04 -0.87
N GLN A 112 -3.69 -22.09 -0.07
CA GLN A 112 -2.76 -22.50 0.98
C GLN A 112 -1.38 -22.90 0.43
N ALA A 113 -1.34 -23.57 -0.72
CA ALA A 113 -0.07 -23.97 -1.36
C ALA A 113 0.71 -22.74 -1.88
N VAL A 114 -0.02 -21.77 -2.44
CA VAL A 114 0.58 -20.49 -2.88
C VAL A 114 1.15 -19.72 -1.69
N LEU A 115 0.39 -19.59 -0.60
CA LEU A 115 0.83 -18.89 0.61
C LEU A 115 2.03 -19.58 1.25
N ALA A 116 2.05 -20.93 1.29
CA ALA A 116 3.19 -21.69 1.79
C ALA A 116 4.44 -21.45 0.97
N GLN A 117 4.34 -21.48 -0.36
CA GLN A 117 5.45 -21.20 -1.26
C GLN A 117 5.98 -19.76 -1.05
N LEU A 118 5.09 -18.76 -0.98
CA LEU A 118 5.48 -17.37 -0.75
C LEU A 118 6.09 -17.15 0.64
N ALA A 119 5.69 -17.95 1.65
CA ALA A 119 6.26 -17.88 2.99
C ALA A 119 7.68 -18.48 3.05
N GLU A 120 7.97 -19.46 2.17
CA GLU A 120 9.30 -20.07 2.05
C GLU A 120 10.28 -19.16 1.30
N GLU A 121 9.80 -18.19 0.53
CA GLU A 121 10.64 -17.17 -0.09
C GLU A 121 11.35 -16.35 0.99
N ASN A 122 12.60 -16.70 1.24
CA ASN A 122 13.39 -16.14 2.32
C ASN A 122 13.75 -14.67 2.02
N VAL A 123 13.16 -13.76 2.78
CA VAL A 123 13.59 -12.36 2.83
C VAL A 123 14.58 -12.24 3.99
N PRO A 124 15.87 -11.96 3.75
CA PRO A 124 16.87 -11.85 4.81
C PRO A 124 16.43 -10.90 5.92
N GLY A 125 16.44 -11.38 7.18
CA GLY A 125 15.99 -10.61 8.34
C GLY A 125 14.47 -10.35 8.40
N GLY A 126 13.69 -10.97 7.51
CA GLY A 126 12.23 -10.83 7.48
C GLY A 126 11.50 -11.89 8.30
N THR A 127 10.24 -11.61 8.59
CA THR A 127 9.29 -12.56 9.19
C THR A 127 8.11 -12.78 8.27
N ALA A 128 7.60 -14.02 8.22
CA ALA A 128 6.40 -14.38 7.50
C ALA A 128 5.42 -15.08 8.46
N THR A 129 4.18 -14.61 8.49
CA THR A 129 3.12 -15.16 9.34
C THR A 129 1.82 -15.23 8.56
N THR A 130 0.99 -16.23 8.86
CA THR A 130 -0.37 -16.30 8.33
C THR A 130 -1.34 -15.64 9.29
N ILE A 131 -2.28 -14.87 8.75
CA ILE A 131 -3.32 -14.18 9.50
C ILE A 131 -4.66 -14.31 8.78
N ASP A 132 -5.75 -13.97 9.46
CA ASP A 132 -7.07 -13.81 8.81
C ASP A 132 -7.27 -12.37 8.34
N VAL A 133 -7.67 -12.19 7.08
CA VAL A 133 -8.08 -10.92 6.50
C VAL A 133 -9.40 -11.12 5.75
N ALA A 134 -10.45 -10.48 6.20
CA ALA A 134 -11.81 -10.58 5.61
C ALA A 134 -12.31 -12.03 5.46
N GLY A 135 -12.00 -12.90 6.44
CA GLY A 135 -12.42 -14.30 6.45
C GLY A 135 -11.57 -15.23 5.56
N ALA A 136 -10.48 -14.74 5.01
CA ALA A 136 -9.54 -15.55 4.24
C ALA A 136 -8.17 -15.59 4.91
N THR A 137 -7.50 -16.75 4.83
CA THR A 137 -6.09 -16.84 5.26
C THR A 137 -5.23 -16.02 4.30
N ALA A 138 -4.48 -15.07 4.85
CA ALA A 138 -3.56 -14.21 4.14
C ALA A 138 -2.12 -14.41 4.69
N LEU A 139 -1.12 -14.07 3.87
CA LEU A 139 0.28 -14.03 4.29
C LEU A 139 0.65 -12.58 4.63
N ARG A 140 1.23 -12.38 5.82
CA ARG A 140 1.88 -11.13 6.22
C ARG A 140 3.39 -11.34 6.26
N ARG A 141 4.14 -10.51 5.56
CA ARG A 141 5.61 -10.48 5.61
C ARG A 141 6.07 -9.12 6.11
N ALA A 142 7.00 -9.09 7.06
CA ALA A 142 7.63 -7.87 7.53
C ALA A 142 9.14 -7.99 7.37
N TYR A 143 9.79 -6.97 6.79
CA TYR A 143 11.21 -6.98 6.50
C TYR A 143 11.76 -5.57 6.35
N CYS A 144 13.09 -5.45 6.37
CA CYS A 144 13.79 -4.21 6.07
C CYS A 144 14.34 -4.28 4.64
N SER A 145 14.12 -3.25 3.86
CA SER A 145 14.68 -3.12 2.51
C SER A 145 15.71 -2.00 2.53
N ALA A 146 16.95 -2.35 2.20
CA ALA A 146 17.98 -1.39 1.84
C ALA A 146 18.07 -1.38 0.31
N LEU A 147 17.62 -0.31 -0.30
CA LEU A 147 17.65 -0.12 -1.74
C LEU A 147 18.92 0.67 -2.11
N GLY A 148 20.06 -0.03 -2.18
CA GLY A 148 21.33 0.57 -2.60
C GLY A 148 22.03 1.41 -1.51
N GLU A 149 23.26 1.87 -1.81
CA GLU A 149 24.07 2.67 -0.87
C GLU A 149 23.57 4.11 -0.68
N GLU A 150 22.71 4.61 -1.57
CA GLU A 150 22.20 6.00 -1.56
C GLU A 150 20.75 6.12 -1.11
N GLU A 151 20.04 5.01 -0.90
CA GLU A 151 18.63 5.03 -0.49
C GLU A 151 18.48 4.75 1.01
N LEU A 152 17.60 5.53 1.66
CA LEU A 152 17.27 5.33 3.05
C LEU A 152 16.67 3.93 3.26
N PRO A 153 17.14 3.17 4.26
CA PRO A 153 16.53 1.91 4.62
C PRO A 153 15.05 2.12 4.95
N THR A 154 14.21 1.17 4.57
CA THR A 154 12.77 1.24 4.82
C THR A 154 12.28 -0.03 5.50
N ARG A 155 11.40 0.13 6.49
CA ARG A 155 10.60 -0.96 7.02
C ARG A 155 9.46 -1.24 6.05
N ARG A 156 9.28 -2.51 5.69
CA ARG A 156 8.23 -2.95 4.78
C ARG A 156 7.34 -3.99 5.43
N VAL A 157 6.05 -3.91 5.12
CA VAL A 157 5.08 -4.93 5.48
C VAL A 157 4.19 -5.20 4.28
N ASP A 158 4.20 -6.45 3.83
CA ASP A 158 3.40 -6.90 2.69
C ASP A 158 2.33 -7.88 3.17
N TYR A 159 1.11 -7.68 2.71
CA TYR A 159 0.02 -8.63 2.83
C TYR A 159 -0.29 -9.22 1.47
N VAL A 160 -0.48 -10.53 1.40
CA VAL A 160 -0.94 -11.24 0.19
C VAL A 160 -2.25 -11.94 0.54
N ILE A 161 -3.33 -11.52 -0.11
CA ILE A 161 -4.70 -11.88 0.22
C ILE A 161 -5.34 -12.55 -1.00
N PRO A 162 -5.86 -13.80 -0.89
CA PRO A 162 -6.63 -14.39 -1.97
C PRO A 162 -7.96 -13.68 -2.12
N VAL A 163 -8.42 -13.47 -3.36
CA VAL A 163 -9.74 -12.88 -3.60
C VAL A 163 -10.81 -13.95 -3.34
N ALA A 164 -11.82 -13.58 -2.54
CA ALA A 164 -12.92 -14.46 -2.24
C ALA A 164 -13.66 -14.89 -3.53
N ASP A 165 -13.99 -16.16 -3.63
CA ASP A 165 -14.74 -16.74 -4.74
C ASP A 165 -14.14 -16.55 -6.15
N ASP A 166 -12.83 -16.17 -6.22
CA ASP A 166 -12.09 -15.97 -7.47
C ASP A 166 -10.71 -16.66 -7.41
N PRO A 167 -10.66 -17.99 -7.60
CA PRO A 167 -9.42 -18.75 -7.53
C PRO A 167 -8.40 -18.26 -8.57
N GLY A 168 -7.21 -17.89 -8.13
CA GLY A 168 -6.13 -17.38 -8.98
C GLY A 168 -6.05 -15.86 -9.06
N ARG A 169 -6.99 -15.14 -8.44
CA ARG A 169 -6.89 -13.68 -8.27
C ARG A 169 -6.43 -13.33 -6.86
N TRP A 170 -5.45 -12.46 -6.77
CA TRP A 170 -4.79 -12.09 -5.53
C TRP A 170 -4.62 -10.59 -5.42
N ILE A 171 -4.71 -10.08 -4.20
CA ILE A 171 -4.42 -8.69 -3.87
C ILE A 171 -3.20 -8.67 -2.95
N SER A 172 -2.28 -7.74 -3.21
CA SER A 172 -1.26 -7.38 -2.24
C SER A 172 -1.52 -5.99 -1.68
N ILE A 173 -1.16 -5.79 -0.40
CA ILE A 173 -1.11 -4.49 0.25
C ILE A 173 0.33 -4.33 0.75
N ASN A 174 1.06 -3.38 0.16
CA ASN A 174 2.49 -3.22 0.39
C ASN A 174 2.75 -1.88 1.08
N PHE A 175 3.15 -1.92 2.33
CA PHE A 175 3.50 -0.75 3.14
C PHE A 175 5.01 -0.52 3.13
N SER A 176 5.39 0.77 3.19
CA SER A 176 6.78 1.18 3.29
C SER A 176 6.90 2.47 4.09
N THR A 177 7.86 2.51 5.01
CA THR A 177 8.22 3.71 5.77
C THR A 177 9.71 3.71 6.10
N PRO A 178 10.41 4.86 5.99
CA PRO A 178 11.73 5.05 6.58
C PRO A 178 11.63 5.42 8.08
N GLY A 179 10.42 5.49 8.66
CA GLY A 179 10.22 5.94 10.03
C GLY A 179 10.63 7.40 10.23
N ASP A 180 11.37 7.63 11.28
CA ASP A 180 12.05 8.89 11.61
C ASP A 180 13.51 8.93 11.14
N GLY A 181 13.90 7.97 10.29
CA GLY A 181 15.26 7.75 9.81
C GLY A 181 15.93 6.55 10.49
N ASP A 182 15.33 6.02 11.57
CA ASP A 182 15.70 4.77 12.22
C ASP A 182 14.59 3.74 12.02
N ILE A 183 14.87 2.70 11.25
CA ILE A 183 13.90 1.65 10.92
C ILE A 183 13.59 0.71 12.11
N ASP A 184 14.38 0.77 13.15
CA ASP A 184 14.22 -0.02 14.39
C ASP A 184 13.71 0.83 15.56
N SER A 185 13.31 2.08 15.31
CA SER A 185 12.75 2.97 16.32
C SER A 185 11.34 2.56 16.74
N GLU A 186 10.97 2.90 17.98
CA GLU A 186 9.59 2.74 18.50
C GLU A 186 8.57 3.47 17.61
N PHE A 187 8.95 4.61 17.03
CA PHE A 187 8.09 5.34 16.10
C PHE A 187 7.80 4.53 14.83
N THR A 188 8.81 3.87 14.28
CA THR A 188 8.65 2.98 13.12
C THR A 188 7.74 1.79 13.44
N ASP A 189 7.88 1.20 14.62
CA ASP A 189 7.02 0.10 15.07
C ASP A 189 5.56 0.57 15.20
N VAL A 190 5.30 1.75 15.76
CA VAL A 190 3.96 2.35 15.84
C VAL A 190 3.35 2.57 14.44
N LEU A 191 4.14 2.96 13.44
CA LEU A 191 3.67 3.09 12.06
C LEU A 191 3.29 1.73 11.46
N VAL A 192 4.03 0.67 11.77
CA VAL A 192 3.71 -0.70 11.37
C VAL A 192 2.43 -1.17 12.02
N GLU A 193 2.25 -0.96 13.34
CA GLU A 193 1.02 -1.29 14.06
C GLU A 193 -0.19 -0.53 13.51
N LEU A 194 -0.04 0.75 13.20
CA LEU A 194 -1.09 1.54 12.55
C LEU A 194 -1.49 0.95 11.21
N PHE A 195 -0.51 0.53 10.40
CA PHE A 195 -0.78 -0.12 9.12
C PHE A 195 -1.47 -1.48 9.29
N ASP A 196 -1.02 -2.29 10.23
CA ASP A 196 -1.65 -3.58 10.56
C ASP A 196 -3.13 -3.36 10.98
N ALA A 197 -3.41 -2.31 11.77
CA ALA A 197 -4.76 -1.93 12.15
C ALA A 197 -5.60 -1.49 10.93
N VAL A 198 -5.03 -0.76 9.98
CA VAL A 198 -5.71 -0.38 8.71
C VAL A 198 -6.06 -1.64 7.92
N VAL A 199 -5.13 -2.59 7.75
CA VAL A 199 -5.40 -3.86 7.06
C VAL A 199 -6.44 -4.68 7.80
N GLY A 200 -6.48 -4.64 9.13
CA GLY A 200 -7.52 -5.27 9.94
C GLY A 200 -8.95 -4.77 9.64
N THR A 201 -9.09 -3.61 9.00
CA THR A 201 -10.39 -3.07 8.53
C THR A 201 -10.77 -3.49 7.12
N PHE A 202 -9.90 -4.23 6.43
CA PHE A 202 -10.12 -4.63 5.04
C PHE A 202 -11.42 -5.43 4.88
N LYS A 203 -12.20 -5.06 3.88
CA LYS A 203 -13.45 -5.75 3.52
C LYS A 203 -13.57 -5.84 2.01
N TRP A 204 -14.15 -6.94 1.55
CA TRP A 204 -14.58 -7.06 0.17
C TRP A 204 -15.90 -6.31 -0.06
N SER A 205 -16.03 -5.68 -1.22
CA SER A 205 -17.26 -5.04 -1.69
C SER A 205 -17.72 -5.71 -2.99
N TYR A 206 -19.00 -6.07 -3.02
CA TYR A 206 -19.65 -6.80 -4.11
C TYR A 206 -20.51 -5.89 -4.99
N GLU A 207 -20.52 -4.57 -4.66
CA GLU A 207 -21.27 -3.54 -5.40
C GLU A 207 -20.49 -2.98 -6.60
#